data_4612faf0b1a0580e4842defc17a01597
#
_entry.id   4612faf0b1a0580e4842defc17a01597
#
_cell.length_a   1.000
_cell.length_b   1.000
_cell.length_c   1.000
_cell.angle_alpha   90.00
_cell.angle_beta   90.00
_cell.angle_gamma   90.00
#
_symmetry.space_group_name_H-M   'P 1'
#
loop_
_entity.id
_entity.type
_entity.pdbx_description
1 polymer ?
#
loop_
_entity_poly.entity_id
_entity_poly.type
_entity_poly.pdbx_seq_one_letter_code
_entity_poly.pdbx_strand_id
1 'polypeptide(L)'
;MLASAKSSIKHESFPTISALATMSHPSKPSAEPCVTTFDEFVQLADYSLMDTLNADPDATVDGDDHRARQVFSGHFVPVTPTPLADPEYVAHSRTFFKELGLSDGLALNEKFRRVFSGDLSAAHEPMRQVGWATGYALSIYGTEYTQQCPFGTGNGYGDGRAISVFEGIINGQRWEMQLKGGGPTPYCRGADGRAVLRSSVREFLAQDYMQALGVPTSRSLTLYVSKSETVTRPWYSQDSYSIDPDVLVDNPVAISTRVAPSFLRVGQLELFARRTRSNAHPKALEELSMIVSHLIEREYKSDIHQSLGFADQLVELAKLFRQRLTSLVANWLRVGYCQGNFNSDNCAAGGFTLDYGPFGFCEKFDPWFQPWTGGGKHFSFFNQPIAAEANYYMFWKAVRLLLTEDAEALEQFDQVGRGFSEAMQTQIQKMWADKLGLNEYHPKLFEKLMQLMTDSEVDYTIFFRELSHIPDDISALKKSFYVKTSPQLDEQWQSWLKSWRDLVINDGNVAEISTKMKQTNPKYTWREWLIAPAYQQAMQGDYTLVKELQEVLSYPYDEQPQDVEDKYYRLRPKAFFNTGGVSHYSCSS
;
A
#
# COMPACT_ATOMS: atom_id res chain seq x y z
N MET A 1 0.68 53.14 11.33
CA MET A 1 0.07 53.61 10.06
C MET A 1 0.30 52.49 9.05
N LEU A 2 -0.72 51.69 8.85
CA LEU A 2 -0.72 50.54 7.93
C LEU A 2 -1.53 50.96 6.69
N ALA A 3 -0.90 51.03 5.54
CA ALA A 3 -1.58 51.28 4.26
C ALA A 3 -1.81 49.92 3.56
N SER A 4 -3.08 49.63 3.28
CA SER A 4 -3.57 48.48 2.57
C SER A 4 -3.22 48.54 1.08
N ALA A 5 -2.61 47.50 0.55
CA ALA A 5 -2.60 47.23 -0.88
C ALA A 5 -3.49 46.01 -1.16
N LYS A 6 -4.66 46.24 -1.74
CA LYS A 6 -5.53 45.23 -2.33
C LYS A 6 -4.98 44.86 -3.71
N SER A 7 -4.42 43.66 -3.85
CA SER A 7 -4.12 43.04 -5.14
C SER A 7 -5.28 42.12 -5.51
N SER A 8 -5.94 42.42 -6.59
CA SER A 8 -7.00 41.62 -7.19
C SER A 8 -6.40 40.44 -7.96
N ILE A 9 -6.45 39.26 -7.38
CA ILE A 9 -6.11 38.03 -8.06
C ILE A 9 -7.37 37.59 -8.84
N LYS A 10 -7.21 37.50 -10.16
CA LYS A 10 -8.22 36.90 -11.04
C LYS A 10 -8.31 35.39 -10.73
N HIS A 11 -9.49 34.94 -10.35
CA HIS A 11 -9.83 33.51 -10.30
C HIS A 11 -9.83 32.96 -11.72
N GLU A 12 -8.78 32.26 -12.09
CA GLU A 12 -8.84 31.28 -13.18
C GLU A 12 -9.54 30.03 -12.66
N SER A 13 -10.68 29.74 -13.28
CA SER A 13 -11.46 28.53 -12.99
C SER A 13 -10.70 27.32 -13.49
N PHE A 14 -10.17 26.52 -12.57
CA PHE A 14 -9.62 25.21 -12.87
C PHE A 14 -10.76 24.25 -13.29
N PRO A 15 -10.53 23.37 -14.27
CA PRO A 15 -11.52 22.38 -14.67
C PRO A 15 -11.83 21.46 -13.48
N THR A 16 -13.09 21.35 -13.16
CA THR A 16 -13.64 20.44 -12.14
C THR A 16 -13.22 19.01 -12.46
N ILE A 17 -12.45 18.39 -11.56
CA ILE A 17 -12.05 17.00 -11.63
C ILE A 17 -13.29 16.13 -11.34
N SER A 18 -14.12 15.94 -12.37
CA SER A 18 -15.24 14.98 -12.40
C SER A 18 -14.80 13.62 -12.95
N ALA A 19 -13.52 13.42 -13.27
CA ALA A 19 -13.05 12.23 -14.00
C ALA A 19 -12.33 11.18 -13.15
N LEU A 20 -12.11 11.40 -11.84
CA LEU A 20 -11.45 10.41 -10.96
C LEU A 20 -12.40 9.81 -9.91
N ALA A 21 -13.66 10.21 -9.89
CA ALA A 21 -14.65 9.72 -8.92
C ALA A 21 -15.63 8.68 -9.47
N THR A 22 -15.44 8.19 -10.69
CA THR A 22 -16.29 7.14 -11.27
C THR A 22 -15.45 6.01 -11.84
N MET A 23 -14.69 5.31 -11.00
CA MET A 23 -14.60 3.88 -11.17
C MET A 23 -15.87 3.26 -10.56
N SER A 24 -17.03 3.61 -11.13
CA SER A 24 -18.21 2.77 -11.04
C SER A 24 -17.81 1.43 -11.63
N HIS A 25 -17.98 0.35 -10.86
CA HIS A 25 -17.89 -1.00 -11.37
C HIS A 25 -18.68 -1.10 -12.68
N PRO A 26 -18.04 -1.34 -13.83
CA PRO A 26 -18.80 -1.70 -14.99
C PRO A 26 -19.22 -3.15 -14.76
N SER A 27 -20.49 -3.37 -14.45
CA SER A 27 -21.16 -4.63 -14.71
C SER A 27 -21.29 -4.78 -16.23
N LYS A 28 -20.19 -4.94 -16.94
CA LYS A 28 -20.19 -5.52 -18.28
C LYS A 28 -20.29 -7.04 -18.12
N PRO A 29 -21.08 -7.71 -19.00
CA PRO A 29 -21.11 -9.17 -19.03
C PRO A 29 -19.66 -9.65 -19.09
N SER A 30 -19.31 -10.66 -18.28
CA SER A 30 -17.98 -11.24 -18.22
C SER A 30 -17.60 -11.72 -19.61
N ALA A 31 -16.70 -10.99 -20.27
CA ALA A 31 -16.01 -11.54 -21.42
C ALA A 31 -15.33 -12.83 -20.94
N GLU A 32 -15.40 -13.89 -21.74
CA GLU A 32 -14.64 -15.11 -21.46
C GLU A 32 -13.15 -14.73 -21.32
N PRO A 33 -12.41 -15.37 -20.40
CA PRO A 33 -10.99 -15.08 -20.24
C PRO A 33 -10.26 -15.31 -21.56
N CYS A 34 -9.44 -14.34 -21.96
CA CYS A 34 -8.70 -14.41 -23.21
C CYS A 34 -7.40 -15.21 -23.07
N VAL A 35 -6.93 -15.46 -21.83
CA VAL A 35 -5.71 -16.22 -21.51
C VAL A 35 -6.09 -17.41 -20.63
N THR A 36 -6.02 -18.60 -21.19
CA THR A 36 -6.48 -19.85 -20.56
C THR A 36 -5.34 -20.84 -20.33
N THR A 37 -4.24 -20.68 -21.05
CA THR A 37 -3.07 -21.55 -21.01
C THR A 37 -1.82 -20.78 -20.59
N PHE A 38 -0.83 -21.50 -20.08
CA PHE A 38 0.46 -20.91 -19.73
C PHE A 38 1.22 -20.40 -20.98
N ASP A 39 1.09 -21.09 -22.08
CA ASP A 39 1.75 -20.71 -23.35
C ASP A 39 1.16 -19.38 -23.89
N GLU A 40 -0.15 -19.14 -23.76
CA GLU A 40 -0.77 -17.83 -24.06
C GLU A 40 -0.28 -16.76 -23.08
N PHE A 41 -0.17 -17.06 -21.80
CA PHE A 41 0.33 -16.12 -20.79
C PHE A 41 1.77 -15.67 -21.10
N VAL A 42 2.64 -16.58 -21.45
CA VAL A 42 4.04 -16.29 -21.79
C VAL A 42 4.16 -15.30 -22.95
N GLN A 43 3.25 -15.32 -23.92
CA GLN A 43 3.26 -14.39 -25.07
C GLN A 43 2.97 -12.93 -24.68
N LEU A 44 2.53 -12.67 -23.47
CA LEU A 44 2.31 -11.31 -22.94
C LEU A 44 3.59 -10.66 -22.41
N ALA A 45 4.69 -11.41 -22.35
CA ALA A 45 5.96 -10.93 -21.81
C ALA A 45 6.58 -9.83 -22.67
N ASP A 46 6.91 -8.72 -22.03
CA ASP A 46 7.57 -7.55 -22.63
C ASP A 46 8.36 -6.83 -21.53
N TYR A 47 9.68 -6.96 -21.55
CA TYR A 47 10.56 -6.49 -20.50
C TYR A 47 11.12 -5.11 -20.81
N SER A 48 10.73 -4.09 -20.05
CA SER A 48 11.27 -2.75 -20.18
C SER A 48 12.36 -2.44 -19.18
N LEU A 49 12.24 -2.89 -17.93
CA LEU A 49 13.24 -2.59 -16.90
C LEU A 49 14.60 -3.16 -17.26
N MET A 50 14.66 -4.46 -17.54
CA MET A 50 15.93 -5.13 -17.88
C MET A 50 16.50 -4.71 -19.23
N ASP A 51 15.67 -4.18 -20.15
CA ASP A 51 16.10 -3.79 -21.51
C ASP A 51 16.55 -2.32 -21.59
N THR A 52 16.08 -1.45 -20.66
CA THR A 52 16.37 -0.01 -20.71
C THR A 52 17.27 0.49 -19.60
N LEU A 53 17.37 -0.23 -18.49
CA LEU A 53 18.20 0.14 -17.36
C LEU A 53 19.48 -0.70 -17.29
N ASN A 54 20.49 -0.20 -16.57
CA ASN A 54 21.76 -0.88 -16.43
C ASN A 54 21.69 -1.95 -15.35
N ALA A 55 22.13 -3.16 -15.68
CA ALA A 55 22.44 -4.16 -14.66
C ALA A 55 23.68 -3.75 -13.84
N ASP A 56 23.78 -4.29 -12.63
CA ASP A 56 25.02 -4.23 -11.85
C ASP A 56 26.17 -4.88 -12.64
N PRO A 57 27.29 -4.15 -12.87
CA PRO A 57 28.40 -4.68 -13.69
C PRO A 57 29.13 -5.89 -13.06
N ASP A 58 28.97 -6.07 -11.74
CA ASP A 58 29.59 -7.21 -11.01
C ASP A 58 28.66 -8.44 -10.95
N ALA A 59 27.42 -8.33 -11.46
CA ALA A 59 26.45 -9.41 -11.47
C ALA A 59 26.71 -10.42 -12.59
N THR A 60 26.34 -11.69 -12.36
CA THR A 60 26.31 -12.70 -13.40
C THR A 60 25.00 -12.61 -14.21
N VAL A 61 25.07 -12.91 -15.50
CA VAL A 61 23.88 -12.82 -16.38
C VAL A 61 22.91 -13.98 -16.22
N ASP A 62 23.39 -15.10 -15.65
CA ASP A 62 22.61 -16.33 -15.38
C ASP A 62 21.72 -16.23 -14.14
N GLY A 63 21.89 -15.19 -13.33
CA GLY A 63 21.11 -14.97 -12.13
C GLY A 63 21.54 -15.79 -10.91
N ASP A 64 22.72 -16.37 -10.92
CA ASP A 64 23.24 -17.20 -9.81
C ASP A 64 23.85 -16.37 -8.66
N ASP A 65 23.79 -15.03 -8.74
CA ASP A 65 24.32 -14.13 -7.70
C ASP A 65 23.34 -14.01 -6.51
N HIS A 66 23.39 -14.97 -5.60
CA HIS A 66 22.57 -15.02 -4.38
C HIS A 66 23.31 -14.50 -3.12
N ARG A 67 24.63 -14.27 -3.23
CA ARG A 67 25.43 -13.87 -2.07
C ARG A 67 25.16 -12.43 -1.67
N ALA A 68 24.83 -12.22 -0.39
CA ALA A 68 24.69 -10.90 0.18
C ALA A 68 25.98 -10.08 -0.01
N ARG A 69 25.89 -8.97 -0.69
CA ARG A 69 26.99 -8.04 -0.98
C ARG A 69 26.49 -6.62 -1.22
N GLN A 70 27.37 -5.66 -1.13
CA GLN A 70 27.07 -4.30 -1.55
C GLN A 70 27.08 -4.21 -3.09
N VAL A 71 26.16 -3.43 -3.64
CA VAL A 71 26.04 -3.12 -5.06
C VAL A 71 26.30 -1.61 -5.25
N PHE A 72 27.35 -1.26 -5.98
CA PHE A 72 27.84 0.13 -6.07
C PHE A 72 27.25 0.92 -7.24
N SER A 73 26.84 0.25 -8.30
CA SER A 73 26.25 0.86 -9.50
C SER A 73 25.23 -0.08 -10.15
N GLY A 74 24.53 0.40 -11.17
CA GLY A 74 23.44 -0.33 -11.81
C GLY A 74 22.11 -0.21 -11.07
N HIS A 75 21.04 -0.54 -11.78
CA HIS A 75 19.66 -0.38 -11.31
C HIS A 75 19.08 -1.69 -10.78
N PHE A 76 19.60 -2.82 -11.25
CA PHE A 76 19.12 -4.14 -10.86
C PHE A 76 20.25 -5.18 -10.90
N VAL A 77 20.02 -6.29 -10.22
CA VAL A 77 20.84 -7.49 -10.30
C VAL A 77 19.97 -8.60 -10.89
N PRO A 78 20.40 -9.27 -11.98
CA PRO A 78 19.76 -10.50 -12.42
C PRO A 78 19.83 -11.55 -11.31
N VAL A 79 18.69 -12.13 -10.94
CA VAL A 79 18.61 -13.16 -9.87
C VAL A 79 17.56 -14.20 -10.26
N THR A 80 17.93 -15.47 -10.19
CA THR A 80 17.01 -16.58 -10.33
C THR A 80 16.39 -16.89 -8.96
N PRO A 81 15.05 -16.92 -8.81
CA PRO A 81 14.44 -17.26 -7.54
C PRO A 81 14.81 -18.68 -7.09
N THR A 82 14.83 -18.91 -5.80
CA THR A 82 14.93 -20.26 -5.23
C THR A 82 13.54 -20.88 -5.17
N PRO A 83 13.26 -21.97 -5.89
CA PRO A 83 11.95 -22.60 -5.92
C PRO A 83 11.46 -23.03 -4.54
N LEU A 84 10.14 -22.98 -4.31
CA LEU A 84 9.53 -23.66 -3.17
C LEU A 84 9.62 -25.18 -3.35
N ALA A 85 9.97 -25.90 -2.29
CA ALA A 85 9.83 -27.34 -2.28
C ALA A 85 8.35 -27.74 -2.19
N ASP A 86 7.89 -28.63 -3.06
CA ASP A 86 6.51 -29.15 -3.11
C ASP A 86 5.44 -28.04 -3.01
N PRO A 87 5.36 -27.10 -3.98
CA PRO A 87 4.46 -25.97 -3.89
C PRO A 87 2.99 -26.39 -3.97
N GLU A 88 2.20 -25.94 -3.00
CA GLU A 88 0.75 -26.11 -2.95
C GLU A 88 0.04 -24.79 -3.17
N TYR A 89 -1.08 -24.82 -3.89
CA TYR A 89 -1.94 -23.68 -4.10
C TYR A 89 -2.75 -23.34 -2.84
N VAL A 90 -2.71 -22.08 -2.42
CA VAL A 90 -3.53 -21.52 -1.33
C VAL A 90 -4.68 -20.70 -1.90
N ALA A 91 -4.36 -19.67 -2.68
CA ALA A 91 -5.34 -18.73 -3.23
C ALA A 91 -4.79 -17.99 -4.46
N HIS A 92 -5.69 -17.39 -5.23
CA HIS A 92 -5.40 -16.35 -6.23
C HIS A 92 -6.45 -15.25 -6.16
N SER A 93 -6.13 -14.06 -6.65
CA SER A 93 -7.08 -12.96 -6.71
C SER A 93 -8.01 -13.12 -7.91
N ARG A 94 -9.23 -13.63 -7.68
CA ARG A 94 -10.23 -13.81 -8.74
C ARG A 94 -10.62 -12.50 -9.40
N THR A 95 -10.72 -11.42 -8.62
CA THR A 95 -11.05 -10.10 -9.14
C THR A 95 -9.96 -9.58 -10.08
N PHE A 96 -8.70 -9.79 -9.72
CA PHE A 96 -7.57 -9.36 -10.53
C PHE A 96 -7.34 -10.27 -11.74
N PHE A 97 -7.50 -11.59 -11.61
CA PHE A 97 -7.49 -12.50 -12.75
C PHE A 97 -8.54 -12.09 -13.79
N LYS A 98 -9.75 -11.78 -13.37
CA LYS A 98 -10.81 -11.27 -14.24
C LYS A 98 -10.42 -9.94 -14.91
N GLU A 99 -9.83 -9.01 -14.17
CA GLU A 99 -9.34 -7.72 -14.70
C GLU A 99 -8.27 -7.91 -15.76
N LEU A 100 -7.35 -8.85 -15.54
CA LEU A 100 -6.29 -9.22 -16.50
C LEU A 100 -6.80 -10.09 -17.66
N GLY A 101 -8.05 -10.60 -17.62
CA GLY A 101 -8.56 -11.56 -18.60
C GLY A 101 -7.92 -12.93 -18.49
N LEU A 102 -7.44 -13.32 -17.31
CA LEU A 102 -6.87 -14.64 -17.01
C LEU A 102 -7.96 -15.61 -16.54
N SER A 103 -7.88 -16.87 -16.96
CA SER A 103 -8.72 -17.93 -16.42
C SER A 103 -8.29 -18.31 -14.99
N ASP A 104 -9.26 -18.51 -14.08
CA ASP A 104 -8.98 -19.01 -12.73
C ASP A 104 -8.23 -20.35 -12.73
N GLY A 105 -8.46 -21.20 -13.76
CA GLY A 105 -7.76 -22.46 -13.93
C GLY A 105 -6.24 -22.31 -14.14
N LEU A 106 -5.80 -21.13 -14.61
CA LEU A 106 -4.38 -20.87 -14.83
C LEU A 106 -3.59 -20.90 -13.51
N ALA A 107 -4.17 -20.44 -12.39
CA ALA A 107 -3.54 -20.50 -11.07
C ALA A 107 -3.24 -21.94 -10.59
N LEU A 108 -3.94 -22.94 -11.13
CA LEU A 108 -3.73 -24.36 -10.85
C LEU A 108 -2.89 -25.07 -11.91
N ASN A 109 -2.57 -24.39 -13.03
CA ASN A 109 -1.74 -24.95 -14.08
C ASN A 109 -0.33 -25.24 -13.56
N GLU A 110 0.23 -26.41 -13.88
CA GLU A 110 1.51 -26.84 -13.34
C GLU A 110 2.68 -25.89 -13.68
N LYS A 111 2.81 -25.47 -14.95
CA LYS A 111 3.89 -24.55 -15.37
C LYS A 111 3.73 -23.17 -14.72
N PHE A 112 2.50 -22.64 -14.67
CA PHE A 112 2.21 -21.37 -14.04
C PHE A 112 2.54 -21.42 -12.54
N ARG A 113 2.11 -22.48 -11.84
CA ARG A 113 2.44 -22.69 -10.43
C ARG A 113 3.94 -22.77 -10.22
N ARG A 114 4.69 -23.52 -11.05
CA ARG A 114 6.15 -23.64 -10.96
C ARG A 114 6.80 -22.26 -11.06
N VAL A 115 6.46 -21.48 -12.08
CA VAL A 115 7.03 -20.13 -12.28
C VAL A 115 6.73 -19.22 -11.08
N PHE A 116 5.49 -19.14 -10.66
CA PHE A 116 5.08 -18.24 -9.57
C PHE A 116 5.34 -18.81 -8.16
N SER A 117 5.91 -20.00 -8.07
CA SER A 117 6.54 -20.54 -6.87
C SER A 117 8.09 -20.57 -6.94
N GLY A 118 8.67 -19.85 -7.92
CA GLY A 118 10.10 -19.59 -8.00
C GLY A 118 10.89 -20.46 -8.99
N ASP A 119 10.26 -21.43 -9.67
CA ASP A 119 10.93 -22.29 -10.63
C ASP A 119 10.80 -21.76 -12.07
N LEU A 120 11.69 -20.83 -12.43
CA LEU A 120 11.71 -20.24 -13.76
C LEU A 120 12.15 -21.18 -14.89
N SER A 121 12.64 -22.39 -14.57
CA SER A 121 12.97 -23.39 -15.60
C SER A 121 11.74 -23.88 -16.38
N ALA A 122 10.53 -23.64 -15.83
CA ALA A 122 9.27 -23.92 -16.51
C ALA A 122 8.88 -22.85 -17.53
N ALA A 123 9.51 -21.68 -17.50
CA ALA A 123 9.28 -20.60 -18.48
C ALA A 123 9.97 -20.93 -19.81
N HIS A 124 9.46 -20.33 -20.90
CA HIS A 124 10.04 -20.40 -22.23
C HIS A 124 9.84 -19.05 -22.95
N GLU A 125 10.62 -18.79 -23.97
CA GLU A 125 10.52 -17.55 -24.74
C GLU A 125 9.08 -17.25 -25.21
N PRO A 126 8.68 -15.95 -25.15
CA PRO A 126 9.46 -14.76 -24.83
C PRO A 126 9.67 -14.50 -23.32
N MET A 127 9.10 -15.29 -22.43
CA MET A 127 9.33 -15.15 -20.99
C MET A 127 10.76 -15.59 -20.63
N ARG A 128 11.47 -14.74 -19.86
CA ARG A 128 12.84 -15.00 -19.41
C ARG A 128 12.88 -16.04 -18.28
N GLN A 129 13.97 -16.83 -18.25
CA GLN A 129 14.24 -17.77 -17.18
C GLN A 129 15.08 -17.17 -16.04
N VAL A 130 15.30 -15.88 -16.06
CA VAL A 130 15.98 -15.10 -15.02
C VAL A 130 15.10 -13.95 -14.58
N GLY A 131 15.04 -13.71 -13.27
CA GLY A 131 14.37 -12.57 -12.67
C GLY A 131 15.35 -11.44 -12.34
N TRP A 132 14.87 -10.45 -11.60
CA TRP A 132 15.72 -9.33 -11.15
C TRP A 132 15.32 -8.84 -9.77
N ALA A 133 16.34 -8.43 -9.01
CA ALA A 133 16.18 -7.70 -7.76
C ALA A 133 16.67 -6.26 -7.94
N THR A 134 16.06 -5.31 -7.24
CA THR A 134 16.35 -3.88 -7.41
C THR A 134 17.10 -3.29 -6.22
N GLY A 135 17.85 -2.22 -6.49
CA GLY A 135 18.82 -1.64 -5.58
C GLY A 135 18.27 -0.89 -4.36
N TYR A 136 16.94 -0.78 -4.18
CA TYR A 136 16.37 -0.09 -3.01
C TYR A 136 16.73 -0.78 -1.67
N ALA A 137 17.03 -2.05 -1.69
CA ALA A 137 17.42 -2.83 -0.53
C ALA A 137 18.89 -2.59 -0.08
N LEU A 138 19.64 -1.74 -0.77
CA LEU A 138 20.99 -1.32 -0.36
C LEU A 138 21.02 -0.54 0.96
N SER A 139 19.88 -0.03 1.41
CA SER A 139 19.72 0.65 2.70
C SER A 139 20.18 -0.16 3.92
N ILE A 140 20.50 -1.42 3.74
CA ILE A 140 20.84 -2.35 4.82
C ILE A 140 22.32 -2.52 5.08
N TYR A 141 23.18 -1.92 4.27
CA TYR A 141 24.63 -1.95 4.48
C TYR A 141 25.14 -0.59 5.00
N GLY A 142 25.88 -0.62 6.13
CA GLY A 142 26.47 0.56 6.73
C GLY A 142 25.44 1.56 7.25
N THR A 143 25.59 2.85 6.91
CA THR A 143 24.70 3.95 7.34
C THR A 143 23.51 4.18 6.40
N GLU A 144 23.41 3.44 5.30
CA GLU A 144 22.41 3.68 4.28
C GLU A 144 20.98 3.46 4.78
N TYR A 145 20.75 2.50 5.66
CA TYR A 145 19.43 2.26 6.25
C TYR A 145 18.90 3.48 7.02
N THR A 146 19.77 4.25 7.70
CA THR A 146 19.40 5.50 8.37
C THR A 146 19.04 6.58 7.35
N GLN A 147 19.75 6.64 6.22
CA GLN A 147 19.50 7.62 5.16
C GLN A 147 18.22 7.34 4.38
N GLN A 148 17.76 6.10 4.33
CA GLN A 148 16.47 5.72 3.71
C GLN A 148 15.27 6.10 4.59
N CYS A 149 15.46 6.29 5.88
CA CYS A 149 14.41 6.79 6.75
C CYS A 149 14.24 8.31 6.57
N PRO A 150 13.06 8.81 6.17
CA PRO A 150 12.84 10.25 5.97
C PRO A 150 13.01 11.08 7.24
N PHE A 151 12.93 10.45 8.42
CA PHE A 151 13.15 11.08 9.73
C PHE A 151 14.57 10.84 10.30
N GLY A 152 15.43 10.09 9.60
CA GLY A 152 16.77 9.75 10.06
C GLY A 152 16.82 8.84 11.30
N THR A 153 15.77 8.08 11.58
CA THR A 153 15.66 7.20 12.76
C THR A 153 16.19 5.78 12.54
N GLY A 154 16.53 5.42 11.32
CA GLY A 154 17.19 4.15 11.02
C GLY A 154 16.31 2.95 10.71
N ASN A 155 15.05 3.14 10.40
CA ASN A 155 14.10 2.03 10.14
C ASN A 155 13.93 1.66 8.65
N GLY A 156 14.83 2.04 7.77
CA GLY A 156 14.79 1.73 6.34
C GLY A 156 15.50 0.42 6.01
N TYR A 157 14.77 -0.69 5.97
CA TYR A 157 15.36 -2.03 5.80
C TYR A 157 15.30 -2.57 4.36
N GLY A 158 14.43 -2.07 3.50
CA GLY A 158 14.20 -2.63 2.18
C GLY A 158 13.71 -4.09 2.19
N ASP A 159 13.25 -4.58 1.05
CA ASP A 159 12.76 -5.97 0.91
C ASP A 159 13.70 -6.80 0.04
N GLY A 160 14.82 -7.24 0.62
CA GLY A 160 15.86 -8.00 -0.08
C GLY A 160 15.44 -9.39 -0.58
N ARG A 161 14.22 -9.84 -0.28
CA ARG A 161 13.62 -11.13 -0.68
C ARG A 161 12.60 -11.01 -1.82
N ALA A 162 12.50 -9.85 -2.44
CA ALA A 162 11.59 -9.59 -3.55
C ALA A 162 12.32 -9.74 -4.88
N ILE A 163 11.84 -10.60 -5.74
CA ILE A 163 12.41 -10.89 -7.07
C ILE A 163 11.30 -10.74 -8.10
N SER A 164 11.45 -9.81 -9.03
CA SER A 164 10.54 -9.67 -10.17
C SER A 164 10.88 -10.73 -11.22
N VAL A 165 9.86 -11.39 -11.74
CA VAL A 165 10.03 -12.55 -12.65
C VAL A 165 9.32 -12.38 -13.98
N PHE A 166 8.39 -11.43 -14.06
CA PHE A 166 7.63 -11.17 -15.26
C PHE A 166 7.37 -9.66 -15.40
N GLU A 167 7.46 -9.18 -16.59
CA GLU A 167 6.96 -7.89 -17.04
C GLU A 167 6.24 -8.08 -18.36
N GLY A 168 5.08 -7.45 -18.53
CA GLY A 168 4.31 -7.60 -19.75
C GLY A 168 3.21 -6.58 -19.90
N ILE A 169 2.62 -6.52 -21.10
CA ILE A 169 1.49 -5.65 -21.42
C ILE A 169 0.22 -6.50 -21.48
N ILE A 170 -0.68 -6.28 -20.53
CA ILE A 170 -1.95 -7.01 -20.41
C ILE A 170 -3.08 -5.98 -20.45
N ASN A 171 -4.02 -6.15 -21.38
CA ASN A 171 -5.13 -5.22 -21.62
C ASN A 171 -4.67 -3.75 -21.81
N GLY A 172 -3.53 -3.56 -22.49
CA GLY A 172 -2.98 -2.23 -22.80
C GLY A 172 -2.27 -1.55 -21.64
N GLN A 173 -2.19 -2.20 -20.48
CA GLN A 173 -1.44 -1.72 -19.31
C GLN A 173 -0.22 -2.59 -19.06
N ARG A 174 0.90 -1.94 -18.71
CA ARG A 174 2.13 -2.64 -18.31
C ARG A 174 2.05 -3.05 -16.86
N TRP A 175 2.44 -4.29 -16.61
CA TRP A 175 2.46 -4.91 -15.30
C TRP A 175 3.80 -5.58 -15.02
N GLU A 176 4.28 -5.43 -13.81
CA GLU A 176 5.44 -6.14 -13.25
C GLU A 176 4.96 -7.10 -12.17
N MET A 177 5.36 -8.38 -12.26
CA MET A 177 5.00 -9.43 -11.32
C MET A 177 6.21 -9.82 -10.48
N GLN A 178 6.09 -9.66 -9.16
CA GLN A 178 7.18 -9.80 -8.24
C GLN A 178 6.87 -10.86 -7.16
N LEU A 179 7.77 -11.82 -7.01
CA LEU A 179 7.72 -12.84 -5.97
C LEU A 179 8.24 -12.26 -4.66
N LYS A 180 7.45 -12.33 -3.58
CA LYS A 180 7.90 -12.02 -2.22
C LYS A 180 8.17 -13.31 -1.47
N GLY A 181 9.42 -13.48 -1.00
CA GLY A 181 9.89 -14.73 -0.41
C GLY A 181 10.57 -15.66 -1.41
N GLY A 182 10.98 -15.13 -2.58
CA GLY A 182 11.61 -15.88 -3.68
C GLY A 182 13.03 -16.39 -3.41
N GLY A 183 13.54 -16.28 -2.18
CA GLY A 183 14.87 -16.71 -1.81
C GLY A 183 15.90 -15.58 -1.68
N PRO A 184 17.17 -15.89 -1.41
CA PRO A 184 18.21 -14.91 -1.19
C PRO A 184 18.54 -14.11 -2.45
N THR A 185 18.92 -12.85 -2.24
CA THR A 185 19.43 -11.93 -3.26
C THR A 185 20.67 -11.23 -2.70
N PRO A 186 21.45 -10.50 -3.49
CA PRO A 186 22.54 -9.67 -2.97
C PRO A 186 22.10 -8.69 -1.88
N TYR A 187 20.82 -8.36 -1.82
CA TYR A 187 20.25 -7.40 -0.87
C TYR A 187 19.68 -8.02 0.42
N CYS A 188 19.75 -9.33 0.61
CA CYS A 188 19.16 -10.03 1.76
C CYS A 188 19.94 -9.93 3.08
N ARG A 189 21.05 -9.25 3.14
CA ARG A 189 21.87 -9.10 4.37
C ARG A 189 22.34 -10.43 4.97
N GLY A 190 22.45 -11.49 4.19
CA GLY A 190 22.75 -12.84 4.66
C GLY A 190 21.54 -13.60 5.23
N ALA A 191 20.33 -13.05 5.13
CA ALA A 191 19.10 -13.76 5.44
C ALA A 191 18.73 -14.76 4.34
N ASP A 192 17.83 -15.70 4.66
CA ASP A 192 17.41 -16.77 3.75
C ASP A 192 16.52 -16.30 2.58
N GLY A 193 16.04 -15.05 2.60
CA GLY A 193 15.19 -14.50 1.57
C GLY A 193 13.78 -15.10 1.51
N ARG A 194 13.39 -15.93 2.49
CA ARG A 194 12.09 -16.57 2.55
C ARG A 194 11.04 -15.70 3.26
N ALA A 195 9.79 -15.84 2.83
CA ALA A 195 8.62 -15.37 3.53
C ALA A 195 7.87 -16.55 4.16
N VAL A 196 7.16 -16.29 5.25
CA VAL A 196 6.35 -17.32 5.94
C VAL A 196 4.88 -17.20 5.55
N LEU A 197 4.15 -18.33 5.60
CA LEU A 197 2.73 -18.38 5.19
C LEU A 197 1.87 -17.33 5.90
N ARG A 198 2.08 -17.11 7.20
CA ARG A 198 1.35 -16.11 7.98
C ARG A 198 1.41 -14.71 7.37
N SER A 199 2.61 -14.20 7.12
CA SER A 199 2.78 -12.86 6.53
C SER A 199 2.32 -12.81 5.07
N SER A 200 2.46 -13.91 4.33
CA SER A 200 2.05 -13.99 2.94
C SER A 200 0.51 -14.00 2.80
N VAL A 201 -0.21 -14.68 3.69
CA VAL A 201 -1.69 -14.61 3.77
C VAL A 201 -2.15 -13.19 4.08
N ARG A 202 -1.51 -12.52 5.05
CA ARG A 202 -1.86 -11.13 5.40
C ARG A 202 -1.66 -10.19 4.22
N GLU A 203 -0.51 -10.24 3.57
CA GLU A 203 -0.22 -9.40 2.40
C GLU A 203 -1.20 -9.68 1.25
N PHE A 204 -1.44 -10.95 0.93
CA PHE A 204 -2.35 -11.37 -0.13
C PHE A 204 -3.77 -10.81 0.08
N LEU A 205 -4.35 -11.02 1.26
CA LEU A 205 -5.70 -10.54 1.59
C LEU A 205 -5.77 -9.00 1.66
N ALA A 206 -4.73 -8.34 2.18
CA ALA A 206 -4.70 -6.89 2.33
C ALA A 206 -4.68 -6.16 0.99
N GLN A 207 -3.96 -6.67 0.00
CA GLN A 207 -3.92 -6.10 -1.35
C GLN A 207 -5.30 -6.16 -2.02
N ASP A 208 -5.98 -7.30 -1.97
CA ASP A 208 -7.33 -7.45 -2.51
C ASP A 208 -8.33 -6.55 -1.77
N TYR A 209 -8.24 -6.49 -0.45
CA TYR A 209 -9.10 -5.66 0.37
C TYR A 209 -8.89 -4.15 0.11
N MET A 210 -7.66 -3.67 0.05
CA MET A 210 -7.38 -2.26 -0.24
C MET A 210 -7.86 -1.86 -1.63
N GLN A 211 -7.73 -2.74 -2.62
CA GLN A 211 -8.32 -2.53 -3.94
C GLN A 211 -9.85 -2.42 -3.87
N ALA A 212 -10.50 -3.32 -3.13
CA ALA A 212 -11.96 -3.28 -2.93
C ALA A 212 -12.43 -2.02 -2.19
N LEU A 213 -11.58 -1.45 -1.33
CA LEU A 213 -11.81 -0.15 -0.68
C LEU A 213 -11.63 1.05 -1.62
N GLY A 214 -11.14 0.85 -2.85
CA GLY A 214 -10.82 1.92 -3.79
C GLY A 214 -9.57 2.71 -3.39
N VAL A 215 -8.66 2.09 -2.63
CA VAL A 215 -7.35 2.67 -2.25
C VAL A 215 -6.31 2.19 -3.24
N PRO A 216 -5.57 3.08 -3.95
CA PRO A 216 -4.51 2.66 -4.84
C PRO A 216 -3.49 1.75 -4.15
N THR A 217 -3.21 0.58 -4.74
CA THR A 217 -2.41 -0.46 -4.10
C THR A 217 -1.76 -1.39 -5.13
N SER A 218 -0.62 -2.00 -4.75
CA SER A 218 -0.15 -3.21 -5.43
C SER A 218 -1.22 -4.30 -5.33
N ARG A 219 -1.26 -5.22 -6.31
CA ARG A 219 -2.28 -6.25 -6.45
C ARG A 219 -1.72 -7.62 -6.09
N SER A 220 -2.56 -8.49 -5.55
CA SER A 220 -2.23 -9.90 -5.39
C SER A 220 -2.51 -10.66 -6.67
N LEU A 221 -1.60 -11.56 -7.07
CA LEU A 221 -1.84 -12.51 -8.16
C LEU A 221 -2.15 -13.89 -7.57
N THR A 222 -1.15 -14.51 -6.95
CA THR A 222 -1.22 -15.87 -6.38
C THR A 222 -0.52 -15.96 -5.04
N LEU A 223 -0.92 -16.98 -4.28
CA LEU A 223 -0.27 -17.41 -3.04
C LEU A 223 -0.05 -18.92 -3.09
N TYR A 224 1.23 -19.32 -3.00
CA TYR A 224 1.65 -20.72 -2.91
C TYR A 224 2.44 -20.94 -1.62
N VAL A 225 2.31 -22.14 -1.04
CA VAL A 225 3.02 -22.56 0.18
C VAL A 225 3.80 -23.83 -0.07
N SER A 226 4.93 -24.00 0.59
CA SER A 226 5.66 -25.26 0.57
C SER A 226 5.06 -26.27 1.56
N LYS A 227 4.91 -27.52 1.14
CA LYS A 227 4.49 -28.63 2.02
C LYS A 227 5.62 -29.19 2.88
N SER A 228 6.86 -28.95 2.51
CA SER A 228 8.02 -29.62 3.12
C SER A 228 9.09 -28.66 3.65
N GLU A 229 9.09 -27.39 3.21
CA GLU A 229 10.07 -26.39 3.64
C GLU A 229 9.49 -25.51 4.74
N THR A 230 10.20 -25.41 5.87
CA THR A 230 9.87 -24.50 6.98
C THR A 230 11.07 -23.63 7.34
N VAL A 231 10.78 -22.47 7.95
CA VAL A 231 11.80 -21.58 8.54
C VAL A 231 11.38 -21.17 9.93
N THR A 232 12.34 -21.15 10.84
CA THR A 232 12.10 -20.74 12.22
C THR A 232 12.12 -19.21 12.32
N ARG A 233 11.05 -18.61 12.89
CA ARG A 233 10.92 -17.17 13.11
C ARG A 233 10.44 -16.86 14.52
N PRO A 234 10.85 -15.71 15.10
CA PRO A 234 10.25 -15.21 16.34
C PRO A 234 8.75 -14.98 16.17
N TRP A 235 7.97 -15.37 17.17
CA TRP A 235 6.53 -15.15 17.23
C TRP A 235 6.05 -15.09 18.67
N TYR A 236 4.76 -14.98 18.84
CA TYR A 236 4.12 -14.93 20.16
C TYR A 236 3.62 -16.31 20.54
N SER A 237 3.82 -16.71 21.80
CA SER A 237 3.22 -17.92 22.38
C SER A 237 1.69 -17.78 22.43
N GLN A 238 1.00 -18.91 22.57
CA GLN A 238 -0.45 -18.88 22.72
C GLN A 238 -0.84 -18.03 23.93
N ASP A 239 -1.83 -17.15 23.73
CA ASP A 239 -2.32 -16.21 24.77
C ASP A 239 -1.25 -15.25 25.32
N SER A 240 -0.17 -15.01 24.59
CA SER A 240 0.88 -14.06 25.00
C SER A 240 0.35 -12.63 25.04
N TYR A 241 0.73 -11.91 26.11
CA TYR A 241 0.54 -10.46 26.27
C TYR A 241 1.87 -9.70 26.11
N SER A 242 2.91 -10.37 25.64
CA SER A 242 4.21 -9.74 25.40
C SER A 242 4.12 -8.73 24.26
N ILE A 243 4.82 -7.61 24.41
CA ILE A 243 4.97 -6.62 23.34
C ILE A 243 5.87 -7.17 22.23
N ASP A 244 6.94 -7.88 22.61
CA ASP A 244 7.87 -8.51 21.70
C ASP A 244 7.60 -10.02 21.58
N PRO A 245 7.95 -10.66 20.45
CA PRO A 245 7.89 -12.09 20.30
C PRO A 245 8.65 -12.83 21.41
N ASP A 246 8.05 -13.88 21.95
CA ASP A 246 8.54 -14.62 23.13
C ASP A 246 8.86 -16.11 22.83
N VAL A 247 8.59 -16.59 21.62
CA VAL A 247 8.91 -17.96 21.18
C VAL A 247 9.50 -17.97 19.76
N LEU A 248 10.21 -19.05 19.44
CA LEU A 248 10.59 -19.38 18.07
C LEU A 248 9.61 -20.42 17.53
N VAL A 249 9.07 -20.19 16.34
CA VAL A 249 8.07 -21.05 15.69
C VAL A 249 8.56 -21.44 14.30
N ASP A 250 8.46 -22.72 13.96
CA ASP A 250 8.67 -23.20 12.60
C ASP A 250 7.43 -22.87 11.76
N ASN A 251 7.63 -22.14 10.70
CA ASN A 251 6.56 -21.68 9.82
C ASN A 251 6.76 -22.25 8.43
N PRO A 252 5.69 -22.73 7.76
CA PRO A 252 5.75 -23.06 6.35
C PRO A 252 6.21 -21.85 5.51
N VAL A 253 7.11 -22.09 4.58
CA VAL A 253 7.57 -21.10 3.62
C VAL A 253 6.50 -20.88 2.56
N ALA A 254 6.28 -19.63 2.17
CA ALA A 254 5.33 -19.29 1.14
C ALA A 254 5.89 -18.21 0.20
N ILE A 255 5.36 -18.17 -1.01
CA ILE A 255 5.58 -17.08 -1.97
C ILE A 255 4.23 -16.45 -2.30
N SER A 256 4.10 -15.16 -2.04
CA SER A 256 3.03 -14.34 -2.61
C SER A 256 3.55 -13.60 -3.84
N THR A 257 2.78 -13.66 -4.94
CA THR A 257 3.07 -12.86 -6.13
C THR A 257 2.29 -11.58 -6.06
N ARG A 258 3.00 -10.47 -5.99
CA ARG A 258 2.42 -9.12 -6.07
C ARG A 258 2.63 -8.51 -7.44
N VAL A 259 1.72 -7.64 -7.84
CA VAL A 259 1.71 -7.04 -9.18
C VAL A 259 1.46 -5.53 -9.06
N ALA A 260 2.20 -4.77 -9.85
CA ALA A 260 2.03 -3.32 -9.95
C ALA A 260 2.50 -2.85 -11.35
N PRO A 261 2.17 -1.62 -11.77
CA PRO A 261 2.79 -1.05 -12.97
C PRO A 261 4.31 -0.97 -12.86
N SER A 262 4.83 -0.69 -11.67
CA SER A 262 6.25 -0.82 -11.30
C SER A 262 6.40 -1.03 -9.79
N PHE A 263 7.58 -1.45 -9.34
CA PHE A 263 7.97 -1.46 -7.91
C PHE A 263 8.99 -0.38 -7.57
N LEU A 264 9.01 0.70 -8.36
CA LEU A 264 9.88 1.85 -8.11
C LEU A 264 9.45 2.60 -6.85
N ARG A 265 10.43 2.97 -6.04
CA ARG A 265 10.23 3.57 -4.71
C ARG A 265 10.99 4.88 -4.58
N VAL A 266 10.52 5.74 -3.72
CA VAL A 266 11.24 6.97 -3.36
C VAL A 266 12.66 6.66 -2.90
N GLY A 267 12.83 5.58 -2.13
CA GLY A 267 14.14 5.13 -1.64
C GLY A 267 15.12 4.73 -2.75
N GLN A 268 14.63 4.24 -3.90
CA GLN A 268 15.51 4.00 -5.07
C GLN A 268 16.01 5.32 -5.67
N LEU A 269 15.12 6.27 -5.89
CA LEU A 269 15.52 7.58 -6.42
C LEU A 269 16.54 8.27 -5.50
N GLU A 270 16.32 8.18 -4.20
CA GLU A 270 17.26 8.72 -3.20
C GLU A 270 18.61 7.97 -3.21
N LEU A 271 18.63 6.66 -3.44
CA LEU A 271 19.85 5.89 -3.58
C LEU A 271 20.72 6.44 -4.74
N PHE A 272 20.12 6.60 -5.93
CA PHE A 272 20.83 7.11 -7.11
C PHE A 272 21.23 8.58 -6.93
N ALA A 273 20.36 9.39 -6.31
CA ALA A 273 20.69 10.77 -5.96
C ALA A 273 21.85 10.87 -4.95
N ARG A 274 21.92 9.98 -3.99
CA ARG A 274 23.01 9.90 -3.01
C ARG A 274 24.34 9.53 -3.67
N ARG A 275 24.32 8.54 -4.58
CA ARG A 275 25.48 8.19 -5.41
C ARG A 275 25.97 9.40 -6.22
N THR A 276 25.04 10.17 -6.80
CA THR A 276 25.33 11.41 -7.52
C THR A 276 25.96 12.46 -6.61
N ARG A 277 25.36 12.76 -5.45
CA ARG A 277 25.89 13.76 -4.50
C ARG A 277 27.26 13.40 -3.93
N SER A 278 27.52 12.12 -3.74
CA SER A 278 28.81 11.63 -3.24
C SER A 278 29.85 11.39 -4.34
N ASN A 279 29.48 11.60 -5.58
CA ASN A 279 30.34 11.32 -6.74
C ASN A 279 30.88 9.87 -6.73
N ALA A 280 30.00 8.92 -6.37
CA ALA A 280 30.36 7.52 -6.10
C ALA A 280 31.01 6.82 -7.30
N HIS A 281 30.57 7.17 -8.52
CA HIS A 281 31.13 6.67 -9.77
C HIS A 281 30.77 7.61 -10.95
N PRO A 282 31.46 7.53 -12.10
CA PRO A 282 31.31 8.50 -13.20
C PRO A 282 29.91 8.54 -13.83
N LYS A 283 29.13 7.45 -13.74
CA LYS A 283 27.78 7.34 -14.33
C LYS A 283 26.65 7.63 -13.33
N ALA A 284 26.93 8.09 -12.12
CA ALA A 284 25.93 8.23 -11.06
C ALA A 284 24.78 9.17 -11.46
N LEU A 285 25.05 10.31 -12.10
CA LEU A 285 24.03 11.25 -12.58
C LEU A 285 23.22 10.65 -13.76
N GLU A 286 23.87 9.94 -14.66
CA GLU A 286 23.23 9.24 -15.77
C GLU A 286 22.25 8.17 -15.25
N GLU A 287 22.68 7.37 -14.29
CA GLU A 287 21.82 6.36 -13.64
C GLU A 287 20.61 7.00 -12.96
N LEU A 288 20.77 8.13 -12.27
CA LEU A 288 19.64 8.88 -11.71
C LEU A 288 18.69 9.36 -12.80
N SER A 289 19.20 9.90 -13.91
CA SER A 289 18.36 10.32 -15.03
C SER A 289 17.61 9.15 -15.65
N MET A 290 18.26 8.02 -15.85
CA MET A 290 17.66 6.80 -16.40
C MET A 290 16.50 6.27 -15.55
N ILE A 291 16.69 6.17 -14.22
CA ILE A 291 15.65 5.64 -13.33
C ILE A 291 14.44 6.58 -13.24
N VAL A 292 14.67 7.92 -13.27
CA VAL A 292 13.57 8.90 -13.28
C VAL A 292 12.82 8.88 -14.60
N SER A 293 13.53 8.78 -15.74
CA SER A 293 12.89 8.62 -17.06
C SER A 293 12.07 7.33 -17.13
N HIS A 294 12.60 6.24 -16.59
CA HIS A 294 11.89 4.97 -16.51
C HIS A 294 10.65 5.08 -15.62
N LEU A 295 10.71 5.80 -14.50
CA LEU A 295 9.54 6.09 -13.66
C LEU A 295 8.44 6.82 -14.45
N ILE A 296 8.80 7.84 -15.22
CA ILE A 296 7.85 8.58 -16.07
C ILE A 296 7.19 7.63 -17.07
N GLU A 297 7.97 6.84 -17.78
CA GLU A 297 7.46 5.89 -18.78
C GLU A 297 6.55 4.82 -18.17
N ARG A 298 6.85 4.34 -16.96
CA ARG A 298 6.11 3.25 -16.29
C ARG A 298 4.81 3.72 -15.63
N GLU A 299 4.86 4.84 -14.92
CA GLU A 299 3.81 5.25 -14.01
C GLU A 299 3.04 6.49 -14.48
N TYR A 300 3.64 7.30 -15.36
CA TYR A 300 3.11 8.63 -15.69
C TYR A 300 3.00 8.91 -17.19
N LYS A 301 3.23 7.90 -18.04
CA LYS A 301 3.20 8.03 -19.50
C LYS A 301 1.87 8.58 -20.03
N SER A 302 0.76 8.21 -19.42
CA SER A 302 -0.57 8.70 -19.79
C SER A 302 -0.85 10.14 -19.36
N ASP A 303 -0.14 10.60 -18.31
CA ASP A 303 -0.41 11.88 -17.66
C ASP A 303 0.59 12.96 -18.08
N ILE A 304 1.81 12.57 -18.45
CA ILE A 304 2.88 13.48 -18.88
C ILE A 304 3.00 13.45 -20.39
N HIS A 305 2.83 14.61 -21.02
CA HIS A 305 2.89 14.70 -22.46
C HIS A 305 4.33 14.50 -22.98
N GLN A 306 4.51 13.54 -23.88
CA GLN A 306 5.85 13.14 -24.37
C GLN A 306 6.57 14.22 -25.20
N SER A 307 5.88 15.26 -25.67
CA SER A 307 6.50 16.38 -26.39
C SER A 307 7.13 17.43 -25.49
N LEU A 308 6.93 17.35 -24.16
CA LEU A 308 7.59 18.23 -23.21
C LEU A 308 9.09 17.97 -23.16
N GLY A 309 9.88 19.03 -22.94
CA GLY A 309 11.28 18.89 -22.59
C GLY A 309 11.46 18.12 -21.28
N PHE A 310 12.61 17.46 -21.09
CA PHE A 310 12.84 16.63 -19.92
C PHE A 310 12.67 17.42 -18.61
N ALA A 311 13.14 18.67 -18.53
CA ALA A 311 12.97 19.52 -17.37
C ALA A 311 11.48 19.78 -17.04
N ASP A 312 10.65 20.06 -18.05
CA ASP A 312 9.21 20.24 -17.88
C ASP A 312 8.52 18.94 -17.45
N GLN A 313 8.96 17.78 -18.00
CA GLN A 313 8.45 16.47 -17.55
C GLN A 313 8.72 16.22 -16.07
N LEU A 314 9.88 16.67 -15.53
CA LEU A 314 10.20 16.55 -14.12
C LEU A 314 9.31 17.45 -13.24
N VAL A 315 8.97 18.64 -13.72
CA VAL A 315 8.02 19.52 -13.01
C VAL A 315 6.62 18.89 -12.95
N GLU A 316 6.15 18.34 -14.09
CA GLU A 316 4.87 17.63 -14.13
C GLU A 316 4.87 16.36 -13.27
N LEU A 317 5.96 15.58 -13.29
CA LEU A 317 6.15 14.44 -12.40
C LEU A 317 5.99 14.82 -10.92
N ALA A 318 6.61 15.92 -10.50
CA ALA A 318 6.50 16.40 -9.13
C ALA A 318 5.07 16.79 -8.74
N LYS A 319 4.32 17.46 -9.64
CA LYS A 319 2.91 17.81 -9.43
C LYS A 319 2.03 16.56 -9.28
N LEU A 320 2.18 15.61 -10.20
CA LEU A 320 1.39 14.39 -10.24
C LEU A 320 1.71 13.48 -9.05
N PHE A 321 2.98 13.31 -8.71
CA PHE A 321 3.35 12.51 -7.54
C PHE A 321 2.84 13.14 -6.24
N ARG A 322 2.92 14.48 -6.08
CA ARG A 322 2.32 15.19 -4.95
C ARG A 322 0.81 14.89 -4.85
N GLN A 323 0.10 15.00 -5.97
CA GLN A 323 -1.34 14.76 -6.02
C GLN A 323 -1.68 13.31 -5.65
N ARG A 324 -0.98 12.33 -6.23
CA ARG A 324 -1.20 10.90 -5.96
C ARG A 324 -0.89 10.55 -4.51
N LEU A 325 0.24 11.02 -3.98
CA LEU A 325 0.68 10.72 -2.61
C LEU A 325 -0.25 11.34 -1.55
N THR A 326 -0.68 12.60 -1.75
CA THR A 326 -1.61 13.26 -0.81
C THR A 326 -2.99 12.61 -0.84
N SER A 327 -3.49 12.23 -2.01
CA SER A 327 -4.73 11.46 -2.16
C SER A 327 -4.64 10.08 -1.52
N LEU A 328 -3.52 9.37 -1.72
CA LEU A 328 -3.29 8.05 -1.13
C LEU A 328 -3.40 8.09 0.40
N VAL A 329 -2.70 9.02 1.04
CA VAL A 329 -2.69 9.13 2.51
C VAL A 329 -4.03 9.60 3.06
N ALA A 330 -4.73 10.49 2.39
CA ALA A 330 -6.11 10.83 2.74
C ALA A 330 -7.03 9.60 2.69
N ASN A 331 -6.88 8.73 1.69
CA ASN A 331 -7.62 7.47 1.60
C ASN A 331 -7.22 6.46 2.68
N TRP A 332 -5.95 6.39 3.10
CA TRP A 332 -5.56 5.59 4.26
C TRP A 332 -6.30 6.04 5.52
N LEU A 333 -6.35 7.36 5.78
CA LEU A 333 -7.11 7.89 6.91
C LEU A 333 -8.61 7.57 6.77
N ARG A 334 -9.16 7.68 5.55
CA ARG A 334 -10.57 7.38 5.27
C ARG A 334 -10.98 5.99 5.74
N VAL A 335 -10.15 4.98 5.45
CA VAL A 335 -10.46 3.58 5.75
C VAL A 335 -9.89 3.07 7.08
N GLY A 336 -9.19 3.91 7.83
CA GLY A 336 -8.58 3.53 9.10
C GLY A 336 -7.23 2.82 8.97
N TYR A 337 -6.61 2.80 7.80
CA TYR A 337 -5.34 2.10 7.54
C TYR A 337 -4.14 2.86 8.11
N CYS A 338 -3.26 2.12 8.77
CA CYS A 338 -1.95 2.58 9.23
C CYS A 338 -0.85 1.71 8.62
N GLN A 339 0.03 2.35 7.83
CA GLN A 339 1.16 1.67 7.17
C GLN A 339 2.17 1.11 8.17
N GLY A 340 2.28 1.70 9.37
CA GLY A 340 3.17 1.26 10.44
C GLY A 340 4.66 1.53 10.19
N ASN A 341 5.15 1.29 8.97
CA ASN A 341 6.50 1.59 8.51
C ASN A 341 6.45 2.30 7.15
N PHE A 342 6.25 3.62 7.18
CA PHE A 342 6.18 4.44 5.96
C PHE A 342 7.53 5.09 5.63
N ASN A 343 8.58 4.27 5.60
CA ASN A 343 9.90 4.67 5.11
C ASN A 343 9.89 4.84 3.58
N SER A 344 10.94 5.45 3.04
CA SER A 344 11.06 5.70 1.60
C SER A 344 11.15 4.43 0.75
N ASP A 345 11.58 3.32 1.33
CA ASP A 345 11.58 1.99 0.72
C ASP A 345 10.17 1.35 0.68
N ASN A 346 9.21 1.90 1.43
CA ASN A 346 7.79 1.53 1.40
C ASN A 346 6.89 2.60 0.76
N CYS A 347 7.48 3.65 0.18
CA CYS A 347 6.78 4.71 -0.54
C CYS A 347 6.92 4.50 -2.05
N ALA A 348 5.87 3.98 -2.70
CA ALA A 348 5.86 3.84 -4.16
C ALA A 348 5.98 5.20 -4.84
N ALA A 349 6.90 5.33 -5.78
CA ALA A 349 7.03 6.53 -6.60
C ALA A 349 5.85 6.73 -7.58
N GLY A 350 5.04 5.69 -7.79
CA GLY A 350 3.76 5.73 -8.51
C GLY A 350 2.59 6.26 -7.68
N GLY A 351 2.74 6.43 -6.34
CA GLY A 351 1.69 6.97 -5.47
C GLY A 351 0.59 5.97 -5.09
N PHE A 352 0.95 4.74 -4.77
CA PHE A 352 0.05 3.69 -4.30
C PHE A 352 0.63 2.95 -3.09
N THR A 353 -0.19 2.17 -2.37
CA THR A 353 0.26 1.32 -1.25
C THR A 353 1.09 0.17 -1.80
N LEU A 354 2.40 0.20 -1.51
CA LEU A 354 3.36 -0.71 -2.14
C LEU A 354 3.47 -2.06 -1.45
N ASP A 355 3.57 -2.04 -0.12
CA ASP A 355 3.97 -3.17 0.71
C ASP A 355 3.12 -3.27 1.98
N TYR A 356 2.88 -4.50 2.41
CA TYR A 356 2.06 -4.84 3.57
C TYR A 356 2.89 -5.59 4.62
N GLY A 357 3.93 -4.93 5.11
CA GLY A 357 4.71 -5.40 6.25
C GLY A 357 3.95 -5.22 7.57
N PRO A 358 4.43 -4.40 8.49
CA PRO A 358 3.75 -4.16 9.77
C PRO A 358 2.63 -3.12 9.66
N PHE A 359 1.57 -3.43 8.91
CA PHE A 359 0.38 -2.58 8.77
C PHE A 359 -0.74 -3.00 9.71
N GLY A 360 -1.74 -2.13 9.89
CA GLY A 360 -2.97 -2.44 10.60
C GLY A 360 -4.10 -1.46 10.30
N PHE A 361 -5.28 -1.77 10.80
CA PHE A 361 -6.44 -0.89 10.71
C PHE A 361 -6.86 -0.45 12.11
N CYS A 362 -7.14 0.84 12.27
CA CYS A 362 -7.58 1.42 13.53
C CYS A 362 -9.00 0.90 13.84
N GLU A 363 -9.11 0.00 14.80
CA GLU A 363 -10.40 -0.48 15.30
C GLU A 363 -10.93 0.46 16.40
N LYS A 364 -10.39 0.40 17.61
CA LYS A 364 -10.65 1.40 18.64
C LYS A 364 -9.94 2.69 18.25
N PHE A 365 -10.69 3.77 18.10
CA PHE A 365 -10.13 5.03 17.61
C PHE A 365 -9.02 5.54 18.53
N ASP A 366 -7.86 5.65 17.95
CA ASP A 366 -6.66 6.23 18.55
C ASP A 366 -5.86 6.97 17.47
N PRO A 367 -5.74 8.30 17.54
CA PRO A 367 -4.91 9.07 16.60
C PRO A 367 -3.45 8.61 16.53
N TRP A 368 -2.96 8.01 17.63
CA TRP A 368 -1.59 7.51 17.78
C TRP A 368 -1.46 6.01 17.51
N PHE A 369 -2.49 5.38 16.98
CA PHE A 369 -2.46 3.95 16.65
C PHE A 369 -1.25 3.62 15.80
N GLN A 370 -0.44 2.66 16.28
CA GLN A 370 0.74 2.13 15.62
C GLN A 370 0.76 0.61 15.79
N PRO A 371 0.50 -0.15 14.69
CA PRO A 371 0.43 -1.61 14.78
C PRO A 371 1.79 -2.28 14.98
N TRP A 372 2.88 -1.61 14.61
CA TRP A 372 4.22 -2.18 14.65
C TRP A 372 4.97 -1.80 15.94
N THR A 373 5.44 -2.81 16.70
CA THR A 373 6.19 -2.59 17.94
C THR A 373 7.54 -1.88 17.74
N GLY A 374 8.19 -2.10 16.59
CA GLY A 374 9.41 -1.39 16.19
C GLY A 374 9.17 -0.03 15.54
N GLY A 375 7.91 0.39 15.35
CA GLY A 375 7.54 1.65 14.72
C GLY A 375 7.54 2.82 15.70
N GLY A 376 8.11 3.96 15.27
CA GLY A 376 8.01 5.20 16.04
C GLY A 376 6.65 5.88 15.86
N LYS A 377 6.30 6.80 16.79
CA LYS A 377 5.06 7.61 16.70
C LYS A 377 4.94 8.42 15.42
N HIS A 378 6.07 8.69 14.73
CA HIS A 378 6.10 9.41 13.46
C HIS A 378 5.40 8.68 12.31
N PHE A 379 5.15 7.37 12.43
CA PHE A 379 4.35 6.58 11.47
C PHE A 379 2.97 6.21 12.02
N SER A 380 2.55 6.74 13.18
CA SER A 380 1.23 6.48 13.72
C SER A 380 0.11 7.03 12.82
N PHE A 381 -1.10 6.58 13.02
CA PHE A 381 -2.26 6.77 12.16
C PHE A 381 -2.45 8.21 11.70
N PHE A 382 -2.50 9.19 12.61
CA PHE A 382 -2.67 10.61 12.23
C PHE A 382 -1.36 11.33 11.89
N ASN A 383 -0.21 10.67 12.05
CA ASN A 383 1.09 11.22 11.59
C ASN A 383 1.47 10.81 10.17
N GLN A 384 0.69 9.95 9.51
CA GLN A 384 0.95 9.53 8.13
C GLN A 384 1.03 10.71 7.13
N PRO A 385 0.26 11.81 7.26
CA PRO A 385 0.44 13.00 6.43
C PRO A 385 1.84 13.63 6.53
N ILE A 386 2.39 13.71 7.75
CA ILE A 386 3.75 14.23 7.99
C ILE A 386 4.80 13.26 7.41
N ALA A 387 4.58 11.95 7.54
CA ALA A 387 5.45 10.95 6.95
C ALA A 387 5.43 10.99 5.41
N ALA A 388 4.27 11.28 4.81
CA ALA A 388 4.14 11.50 3.37
C ALA A 388 4.93 12.73 2.90
N GLU A 389 4.84 13.84 3.63
CA GLU A 389 5.60 15.06 3.32
C GLU A 389 7.10 14.79 3.37
N ALA A 390 7.57 14.06 4.39
CA ALA A 390 8.97 13.69 4.52
C ALA A 390 9.45 12.80 3.36
N ASN A 391 8.63 11.84 2.92
CA ASN A 391 8.91 11.00 1.74
C ASN A 391 8.89 11.83 0.45
N TYR A 392 7.92 12.73 0.29
CA TYR A 392 7.88 13.63 -0.85
C TYR A 392 9.12 14.53 -0.91
N TYR A 393 9.61 14.99 0.24
CA TYR A 393 10.82 15.81 0.33
C TYR A 393 12.08 15.00 -0.06
N MET A 394 12.16 13.70 0.26
CA MET A 394 13.23 12.83 -0.23
C MET A 394 13.18 12.69 -1.75
N PHE A 395 11.99 12.45 -2.34
CA PHE A 395 11.78 12.45 -3.79
C PHE A 395 12.21 13.77 -4.41
N TRP A 396 11.75 14.89 -3.86
CA TRP A 396 12.05 16.24 -4.34
C TRP A 396 13.56 16.49 -4.35
N LYS A 397 14.27 16.18 -3.27
CA LYS A 397 15.73 16.30 -3.20
C LYS A 397 16.47 15.46 -4.24
N ALA A 398 15.95 14.28 -4.53
CA ALA A 398 16.56 13.37 -5.48
C ALA A 398 16.42 13.90 -6.91
N VAL A 399 15.20 14.21 -7.34
CA VAL A 399 14.89 14.65 -8.71
C VAL A 399 15.47 16.03 -9.01
N ARG A 400 15.52 16.91 -8.00
CA ARG A 400 16.07 18.27 -8.10
C ARG A 400 17.49 18.32 -8.68
N LEU A 401 18.29 17.28 -8.48
CA LEU A 401 19.65 17.19 -9.02
C LEU A 401 19.69 17.20 -10.56
N LEU A 402 18.63 16.78 -11.21
CA LEU A 402 18.51 16.74 -12.68
C LEU A 402 18.12 18.10 -13.29
N LEU A 403 17.81 19.10 -12.46
CA LEU A 403 17.36 20.43 -12.89
C LEU A 403 18.39 21.54 -12.63
N THR A 404 19.60 21.20 -12.18
CA THR A 404 20.62 22.21 -11.77
C THR A 404 21.07 23.16 -12.86
N GLU A 405 20.89 22.78 -14.14
CA GLU A 405 21.27 23.59 -15.29
C GLU A 405 20.09 24.39 -15.89
N ASP A 406 18.86 24.18 -15.40
CA ASP A 406 17.63 24.87 -15.86
C ASP A 406 17.01 25.64 -14.69
N ALA A 407 17.37 26.91 -14.55
CA ALA A 407 16.93 27.76 -13.43
C ALA A 407 15.42 28.01 -13.41
N GLU A 408 14.74 28.06 -14.56
CA GLU A 408 13.31 28.30 -14.65
C GLU A 408 12.53 27.06 -14.22
N ALA A 409 12.84 25.90 -14.78
CA ALA A 409 12.24 24.63 -14.38
C ALA A 409 12.54 24.29 -12.91
N LEU A 410 13.75 24.60 -12.43
CA LEU A 410 14.13 24.42 -11.03
C LEU A 410 13.25 25.25 -10.09
N GLU A 411 12.99 26.53 -10.39
CA GLU A 411 12.12 27.36 -9.54
C GLU A 411 10.66 26.86 -9.55
N GLN A 412 10.17 26.45 -10.72
CA GLN A 412 8.82 25.85 -10.81
C GLN A 412 8.74 24.55 -9.99
N PHE A 413 9.75 23.69 -10.10
CA PHE A 413 9.85 22.45 -9.34
C PHE A 413 9.89 22.70 -7.82
N ASP A 414 10.66 23.70 -7.39
CA ASP A 414 10.76 24.10 -5.98
C ASP A 414 9.44 24.68 -5.45
N GLN A 415 8.66 25.42 -6.28
CA GLN A 415 7.33 25.87 -5.91
C GLN A 415 6.35 24.71 -5.71
N VAL A 416 6.41 23.68 -6.55
CA VAL A 416 5.60 22.47 -6.37
C VAL A 416 5.93 21.80 -5.02
N GLY A 417 7.22 21.72 -4.66
CA GLY A 417 7.65 21.15 -3.38
C GLY A 417 7.11 21.93 -2.18
N ARG A 418 7.21 23.27 -2.21
CA ARG A 418 6.68 24.15 -1.14
C ARG A 418 5.16 24.04 -0.93
N GLY A 419 4.41 23.64 -1.95
CA GLY A 419 2.95 23.47 -1.88
C GLY A 419 2.46 22.12 -1.35
N PHE A 420 3.33 21.24 -0.83
CA PHE A 420 2.91 19.90 -0.40
C PHE A 420 1.95 19.92 0.80
N SER A 421 2.28 20.65 1.85
CA SER A 421 1.44 20.75 3.07
C SER A 421 0.03 21.26 2.77
N GLU A 422 -0.10 22.27 1.91
CA GLU A 422 -1.41 22.82 1.50
C GLU A 422 -2.23 21.79 0.72
N ALA A 423 -1.57 21.09 -0.23
CA ALA A 423 -2.22 20.03 -1.00
C ALA A 423 -2.69 18.89 -0.09
N MET A 424 -1.87 18.47 0.88
CA MET A 424 -2.22 17.43 1.86
C MET A 424 -3.41 17.88 2.73
N GLN A 425 -3.38 19.10 3.24
CA GLN A 425 -4.47 19.63 4.05
C GLN A 425 -5.78 19.65 3.27
N THR A 426 -5.75 20.08 2.02
CA THR A 426 -6.92 20.10 1.13
C THR A 426 -7.50 18.70 0.93
N GLN A 427 -6.65 17.69 0.69
CA GLN A 427 -7.10 16.29 0.54
C GLN A 427 -7.72 15.75 1.83
N ILE A 428 -7.12 16.05 2.98
CA ILE A 428 -7.63 15.60 4.29
C ILE A 428 -8.98 16.26 4.61
N GLN A 429 -9.10 17.56 4.39
CA GLN A 429 -10.36 18.29 4.61
C GLN A 429 -11.48 17.75 3.73
N LYS A 430 -11.18 17.53 2.44
CA LYS A 430 -12.14 16.92 1.52
C LYS A 430 -12.57 15.53 1.98
N MET A 431 -11.61 14.68 2.35
CA MET A 431 -11.87 13.32 2.83
C MET A 431 -12.78 13.32 4.06
N TRP A 432 -12.56 14.23 5.03
CA TRP A 432 -13.41 14.32 6.22
C TRP A 432 -14.80 14.85 5.90
N ALA A 433 -14.92 15.82 4.99
CA ALA A 433 -16.22 16.29 4.50
C ALA A 433 -17.00 15.15 3.84
N ASP A 434 -16.39 14.43 2.90
CA ASP A 434 -16.99 13.27 2.23
C ASP A 434 -17.43 12.17 3.22
N LYS A 435 -16.59 11.89 4.22
CA LYS A 435 -16.83 10.85 5.25
C LYS A 435 -18.01 11.22 6.17
N LEU A 436 -18.20 12.51 6.41
CA LEU A 436 -19.31 13.08 7.20
C LEU A 436 -20.53 13.46 6.36
N GLY A 437 -20.51 13.30 5.05
CA GLY A 437 -21.61 13.65 4.15
C GLY A 437 -21.86 15.15 4.04
N LEU A 438 -20.81 15.97 4.18
CA LEU A 438 -20.85 17.43 4.15
C LEU A 438 -20.23 17.96 2.86
N ASN A 439 -20.72 19.11 2.38
CA ASN A 439 -20.18 19.78 1.20
C ASN A 439 -18.82 20.43 1.48
N GLU A 440 -18.56 20.82 2.72
CA GLU A 440 -17.30 21.44 3.14
C GLU A 440 -16.83 20.95 4.52
N TYR A 441 -15.56 21.19 4.82
CA TYR A 441 -14.96 20.82 6.10
C TYR A 441 -15.27 21.84 7.19
N HIS A 442 -15.82 21.39 8.32
CA HIS A 442 -16.16 22.19 9.48
C HIS A 442 -15.20 21.91 10.65
N PRO A 443 -14.14 22.73 10.85
CA PRO A 443 -13.07 22.44 11.82
C PRO A 443 -13.58 22.20 13.26
N LYS A 444 -14.48 23.03 13.77
CA LYS A 444 -15.01 22.91 15.15
C LYS A 444 -15.84 21.64 15.34
N LEU A 445 -16.64 21.28 14.32
CA LEU A 445 -17.44 20.06 14.35
C LEU A 445 -16.53 18.83 14.38
N PHE A 446 -15.48 18.84 13.57
CA PHE A 446 -14.50 17.75 13.49
C PHE A 446 -13.69 17.63 14.78
N GLU A 447 -13.16 18.72 15.32
CA GLU A 447 -12.41 18.72 16.58
C GLU A 447 -13.23 18.11 17.71
N LYS A 448 -14.52 18.53 17.84
CA LYS A 448 -15.42 17.96 18.85
C LYS A 448 -15.70 16.47 18.60
N LEU A 449 -15.85 16.05 17.34
CA LEU A 449 -16.01 14.64 16.98
C LEU A 449 -14.80 13.82 17.45
N MET A 450 -13.58 14.26 17.16
CA MET A 450 -12.35 13.55 17.54
C MET A 450 -12.26 13.36 19.06
N GLN A 451 -12.61 14.39 19.83
CA GLN A 451 -12.66 14.28 21.29
C GLN A 451 -13.69 13.25 21.74
N LEU A 452 -14.92 13.33 21.23
CA LEU A 452 -16.01 12.41 21.61
C LEU A 452 -15.69 10.97 21.25
N MET A 453 -15.10 10.74 20.08
CA MET A 453 -14.67 9.40 19.65
C MET A 453 -13.60 8.81 20.57
N THR A 454 -12.65 9.63 21.02
CA THR A 454 -11.61 9.23 21.96
C THR A 454 -12.20 8.92 23.34
N ASP A 455 -13.05 9.80 23.87
CA ASP A 455 -13.66 9.66 25.19
C ASP A 455 -14.61 8.45 25.30
N SER A 456 -15.17 8.03 24.17
CA SER A 456 -16.10 6.89 24.08
C SER A 456 -15.42 5.61 23.58
N GLU A 457 -14.11 5.64 23.32
CA GLU A 457 -13.38 4.52 22.71
C GLU A 457 -14.14 3.91 21.52
N VAL A 458 -14.41 4.72 20.51
CA VAL A 458 -15.28 4.36 19.39
C VAL A 458 -14.57 3.38 18.44
N ASP A 459 -15.28 2.35 17.96
CA ASP A 459 -14.83 1.57 16.79
C ASP A 459 -14.95 2.44 15.54
N TYR A 460 -13.81 2.72 14.91
CA TYR A 460 -13.70 3.68 13.82
C TYR A 460 -14.61 3.33 12.63
N THR A 461 -14.59 2.09 12.19
CA THR A 461 -15.35 1.65 11.01
C THR A 461 -16.84 1.57 11.29
N ILE A 462 -17.23 0.93 12.40
CA ILE A 462 -18.65 0.75 12.76
C ILE A 462 -19.30 2.13 12.97
N PHE A 463 -18.61 3.06 13.65
CA PHE A 463 -19.16 4.40 13.90
C PHE A 463 -19.52 5.13 12.60
N PHE A 464 -18.58 5.23 11.66
CA PHE A 464 -18.85 5.96 10.42
C PHE A 464 -19.86 5.24 9.52
N ARG A 465 -19.91 3.92 9.56
CA ARG A 465 -20.96 3.15 8.87
C ARG A 465 -22.34 3.44 9.45
N GLU A 466 -22.48 3.42 10.76
CA GLU A 466 -23.76 3.74 11.43
C GLU A 466 -24.14 5.22 11.25
N LEU A 467 -23.19 6.13 11.32
CA LEU A 467 -23.42 7.55 11.04
C LEU A 467 -23.95 7.76 9.62
N SER A 468 -23.56 6.90 8.66
CA SER A 468 -24.03 6.98 7.27
C SER A 468 -25.55 6.70 7.12
N HIS A 469 -26.22 6.17 8.13
CA HIS A 469 -27.68 6.06 8.18
C HIS A 469 -28.39 7.36 8.59
N ILE A 470 -27.63 8.39 8.94
CA ILE A 470 -28.09 9.72 9.38
C ILE A 470 -29.10 9.58 10.55
N PRO A 471 -28.69 8.96 11.68
CA PRO A 471 -29.57 8.67 12.79
C PRO A 471 -30.08 9.95 13.49
N ASP A 472 -31.27 9.90 14.08
CA ASP A 472 -31.86 10.96 14.89
C ASP A 472 -31.33 11.00 16.30
N ASP A 473 -30.88 9.84 16.78
CA ASP A 473 -30.54 9.61 18.17
C ASP A 473 -29.21 8.85 18.30
N ILE A 474 -28.47 9.16 19.35
CA ILE A 474 -27.18 8.55 19.65
C ILE A 474 -27.27 7.02 19.88
N SER A 475 -28.43 6.50 20.28
CA SER A 475 -28.58 5.07 20.57
C SER A 475 -28.18 4.20 19.39
N ALA A 476 -28.41 4.67 18.15
CA ALA A 476 -27.99 3.99 16.94
C ALA A 476 -26.47 3.87 16.82
N LEU A 477 -25.70 4.81 17.38
CA LEU A 477 -24.24 4.83 17.33
C LEU A 477 -23.58 4.01 18.45
N LYS A 478 -24.33 3.71 19.55
CA LYS A 478 -23.76 3.07 20.75
C LYS A 478 -23.23 1.66 20.51
N LYS A 479 -23.65 0.97 19.45
CA LYS A 479 -23.07 -0.32 19.08
C LYS A 479 -21.62 -0.24 18.62
N SER A 480 -21.14 0.97 18.31
CA SER A 480 -19.73 1.22 17.96
C SER A 480 -18.85 1.60 19.17
N PHE A 481 -19.40 1.72 20.37
CA PHE A 481 -18.67 2.18 21.55
C PHE A 481 -18.14 1.00 22.36
N TYR A 482 -16.84 1.03 22.69
CA TYR A 482 -16.22 0.01 23.55
C TYR A 482 -16.51 0.23 25.03
N VAL A 483 -16.86 1.46 25.41
CA VAL A 483 -17.18 1.81 26.80
C VAL A 483 -18.62 2.30 26.95
N LYS A 484 -19.20 2.05 28.14
CA LYS A 484 -20.50 2.63 28.48
C LYS A 484 -20.33 4.11 28.80
N THR A 485 -21.00 4.97 28.04
CA THR A 485 -20.95 6.42 28.23
C THR A 485 -21.71 6.89 29.47
N SER A 486 -21.26 8.00 30.07
CA SER A 486 -22.00 8.70 31.12
C SER A 486 -23.17 9.51 30.54
N PRO A 487 -24.20 9.86 31.32
CA PRO A 487 -25.28 10.74 30.84
C PRO A 487 -24.75 12.09 30.27
N GLN A 488 -23.72 12.65 30.90
CA GLN A 488 -23.10 13.89 30.43
C GLN A 488 -22.42 13.73 29.07
N LEU A 489 -21.75 12.60 28.83
CA LEU A 489 -21.13 12.31 27.54
C LEU A 489 -22.20 12.03 26.49
N ASP A 490 -23.30 11.39 26.86
CA ASP A 490 -24.46 11.18 25.97
C ASP A 490 -25.07 12.51 25.52
N GLU A 491 -25.21 13.49 26.44
CA GLU A 491 -25.68 14.85 26.10
C GLU A 491 -24.75 15.56 25.13
N GLN A 492 -23.43 15.41 25.29
CA GLN A 492 -22.44 15.98 24.36
C GLN A 492 -22.54 15.34 22.97
N TRP A 493 -22.69 14.03 22.92
CA TRP A 493 -22.91 13.31 21.67
C TRP A 493 -24.21 13.74 20.98
N GLN A 494 -25.31 13.85 21.72
CA GLN A 494 -26.59 14.25 21.16
C GLN A 494 -26.54 15.69 20.63
N SER A 495 -25.85 16.60 21.32
CA SER A 495 -25.62 17.97 20.86
C SER A 495 -24.79 18.01 19.59
N TRP A 496 -23.72 17.20 19.51
CA TRP A 496 -22.90 17.09 18.32
C TRP A 496 -23.69 16.51 17.15
N LEU A 497 -24.42 15.41 17.38
CA LEU A 497 -25.24 14.74 16.36
C LEU A 497 -26.28 15.68 15.76
N LYS A 498 -26.94 16.47 16.60
CA LYS A 498 -27.91 17.49 16.15
C LYS A 498 -27.22 18.53 15.27
N SER A 499 -26.09 19.09 15.72
CA SER A 499 -25.37 20.12 14.96
C SER A 499 -24.88 19.59 13.61
N TRP A 500 -24.36 18.37 13.56
CA TRP A 500 -23.95 17.69 12.35
C TRP A 500 -25.15 17.45 11.41
N ARG A 501 -26.25 16.95 11.94
CA ARG A 501 -27.46 16.65 11.19
C ARG A 501 -28.10 17.89 10.56
N ASP A 502 -28.10 18.99 11.28
CA ASP A 502 -28.60 20.28 10.77
C ASP A 502 -27.79 20.71 9.53
N LEU A 503 -26.48 20.49 9.51
CA LEU A 503 -25.64 20.73 8.33
C LEU A 503 -25.98 19.77 7.19
N VAL A 504 -26.06 18.47 7.44
CA VAL A 504 -26.41 17.46 6.42
C VAL A 504 -27.76 17.77 5.75
N ILE A 505 -28.77 18.15 6.54
CA ILE A 505 -30.10 18.50 6.02
C ILE A 505 -30.04 19.78 5.17
N ASN A 506 -29.23 20.74 5.55
CA ASN A 506 -29.05 21.99 4.78
C ASN A 506 -28.25 21.76 3.49
N ASP A 507 -27.35 20.76 3.46
CA ASP A 507 -26.48 20.47 2.33
C ASP A 507 -27.18 19.71 1.19
N GLY A 508 -28.36 19.10 1.42
CA GLY A 508 -29.13 18.49 0.34
C GLY A 508 -30.07 17.34 0.71
N ASN A 509 -30.26 16.46 -0.24
CA ASN A 509 -31.14 15.29 -0.08
C ASN A 509 -30.50 14.25 0.86
N VAL A 510 -31.09 14.06 2.01
CA VAL A 510 -30.61 13.15 3.07
C VAL A 510 -30.42 11.71 2.56
N ALA A 511 -31.31 11.20 1.69
CA ALA A 511 -31.18 9.85 1.15
C ALA A 511 -29.98 9.69 0.20
N GLU A 512 -29.72 10.69 -0.62
CA GLU A 512 -28.55 10.73 -1.51
C GLU A 512 -27.25 10.87 -0.72
N ILE A 513 -27.25 11.73 0.31
CA ILE A 513 -26.10 11.90 1.21
C ILE A 513 -25.80 10.60 1.95
N SER A 514 -26.82 9.94 2.51
CA SER A 514 -26.68 8.61 3.14
C SER A 514 -26.05 7.58 2.19
N THR A 515 -26.49 7.56 0.94
CA THR A 515 -25.96 6.66 -0.07
C THR A 515 -24.48 6.94 -0.37
N LYS A 516 -24.10 8.21 -0.55
CA LYS A 516 -22.70 8.62 -0.75
C LYS A 516 -21.83 8.28 0.46
N MET A 517 -22.33 8.55 1.67
CA MET A 517 -21.61 8.21 2.91
C MET A 517 -21.36 6.70 3.01
N LYS A 518 -22.33 5.85 2.65
CA LYS A 518 -22.17 4.39 2.65
C LYS A 518 -21.14 3.90 1.62
N GLN A 519 -20.96 4.63 0.52
CA GLN A 519 -19.91 4.38 -0.47
C GLN A 519 -18.53 4.88 -0.03
N THR A 520 -18.49 5.85 0.89
CA THR A 520 -17.27 6.41 1.47
C THR A 520 -16.81 5.61 2.70
N ASN A 521 -17.76 5.13 3.51
CA ASN A 521 -17.55 4.47 4.79
C ASN A 521 -17.82 2.96 4.64
N PRO A 522 -16.79 2.11 4.65
CA PRO A 522 -16.98 0.66 4.54
C PRO A 522 -17.76 0.10 5.74
N LYS A 523 -18.49 -1.01 5.51
CA LYS A 523 -19.14 -1.79 6.58
C LYS A 523 -18.18 -2.83 7.15
N TYR A 524 -17.50 -3.56 6.28
CA TYR A 524 -16.56 -4.59 6.67
C TYR A 524 -15.15 -4.03 6.63
N THR A 525 -14.35 -4.36 7.67
CA THR A 525 -12.97 -3.90 7.78
C THR A 525 -12.04 -5.04 8.19
N TRP A 526 -10.76 -4.84 7.92
CA TRP A 526 -9.70 -5.70 8.41
C TRP A 526 -9.69 -5.73 9.94
N ARG A 527 -9.76 -6.93 10.51
CA ARG A 527 -9.68 -7.15 11.95
C ARG A 527 -8.69 -8.27 12.22
N GLU A 528 -7.55 -7.95 12.79
CA GLU A 528 -6.47 -8.93 12.95
C GLU A 528 -6.92 -10.17 13.75
N TRP A 529 -7.83 -9.99 14.73
CA TRP A 529 -8.39 -11.10 15.51
C TRP A 529 -9.32 -12.04 14.69
N LEU A 530 -9.73 -11.63 13.49
CA LEU A 530 -10.42 -12.48 12.50
C LEU A 530 -9.44 -13.08 11.48
N ILE A 531 -8.33 -12.37 11.20
CA ILE A 531 -7.30 -12.83 10.26
C ILE A 531 -6.39 -13.89 10.90
N ALA A 532 -6.07 -13.73 12.19
CA ALA A 532 -5.16 -14.65 12.88
C ALA A 532 -5.63 -16.12 12.82
N PRO A 533 -6.90 -16.47 13.06
CA PRO A 533 -7.39 -17.83 12.87
C PRO A 533 -7.21 -18.36 11.45
N ALA A 534 -7.34 -17.52 10.42
CA ALA A 534 -7.23 -17.94 9.03
C ALA A 534 -5.80 -18.39 8.68
N TYR A 535 -4.77 -17.63 9.06
CA TYR A 535 -3.40 -18.07 8.81
C TYR A 535 -2.97 -19.22 9.75
N GLN A 536 -3.56 -19.35 10.94
CA GLN A 536 -3.32 -20.49 11.82
C GLN A 536 -3.88 -21.79 11.24
N GLN A 537 -5.11 -21.76 10.67
CA GLN A 537 -5.66 -22.91 9.95
C GLN A 537 -4.89 -23.20 8.67
N ALA A 538 -4.48 -22.17 7.93
CA ALA A 538 -3.68 -22.32 6.73
C ALA A 538 -2.35 -23.04 7.00
N MET A 539 -1.71 -22.81 8.14
CA MET A 539 -0.50 -23.54 8.56
C MET A 539 -0.76 -25.05 8.77
N GLN A 540 -2.01 -25.47 8.93
CA GLN A 540 -2.44 -26.87 9.05
C GLN A 540 -2.97 -27.44 7.72
N GLY A 541 -2.88 -26.66 6.63
CA GLY A 541 -3.35 -27.05 5.30
C GLY A 541 -4.84 -26.79 5.05
N ASP A 542 -5.55 -26.09 5.95
CA ASP A 542 -6.93 -25.68 5.75
C ASP A 542 -7.01 -24.20 5.36
N TYR A 543 -7.35 -23.94 4.09
CA TYR A 543 -7.42 -22.59 3.51
C TYR A 543 -8.86 -22.04 3.45
N THR A 544 -9.80 -22.69 4.12
CA THR A 544 -11.23 -22.33 4.06
C THR A 544 -11.48 -20.92 4.57
N LEU A 545 -10.90 -20.55 5.72
CA LEU A 545 -11.05 -19.20 6.27
C LEU A 545 -10.31 -18.12 5.45
N VAL A 546 -9.21 -18.44 4.79
CA VAL A 546 -8.54 -17.51 3.88
C VAL A 546 -9.47 -17.15 2.71
N LYS A 547 -10.15 -18.13 2.12
CA LYS A 547 -11.10 -17.93 1.02
C LYS A 547 -12.37 -17.20 1.47
N GLU A 548 -12.88 -17.52 2.65
CA GLU A 548 -14.03 -16.84 3.24
C GLU A 548 -13.73 -15.35 3.47
N LEU A 549 -12.57 -15.04 4.07
CA LEU A 549 -12.15 -13.66 4.28
C LEU A 549 -11.92 -12.90 2.97
N GLN A 550 -11.33 -13.55 1.98
CA GLN A 550 -11.17 -12.95 0.64
C GLN A 550 -12.53 -12.56 0.06
N GLU A 551 -13.54 -13.43 0.15
CA GLU A 551 -14.89 -13.15 -0.33
C GLU A 551 -15.54 -11.98 0.42
N VAL A 552 -15.55 -12.02 1.75
CA VAL A 552 -16.15 -10.97 2.60
C VAL A 552 -15.50 -9.61 2.35
N LEU A 553 -14.17 -9.57 2.31
CA LEU A 553 -13.39 -8.34 2.15
C LEU A 553 -13.37 -7.80 0.71
N SER A 554 -13.82 -8.60 -0.27
CA SER A 554 -14.00 -8.14 -1.66
C SER A 554 -15.21 -7.21 -1.83
N TYR A 555 -16.15 -7.19 -0.88
CA TYR A 555 -17.37 -6.37 -0.91
C TYR A 555 -17.54 -5.53 0.37
N PRO A 556 -16.57 -4.64 0.69
CA PRO A 556 -16.51 -3.98 2.00
C PRO A 556 -17.63 -2.96 2.25
N TYR A 557 -18.28 -2.47 1.20
CA TYR A 557 -19.35 -1.47 1.28
C TYR A 557 -20.75 -2.06 1.23
N ASP A 558 -20.88 -3.30 0.80
CA ASP A 558 -22.17 -3.94 0.54
C ASP A 558 -22.83 -4.44 1.83
N GLU A 559 -24.15 -4.53 1.81
CA GLU A 559 -24.89 -5.31 2.79
C GLU A 559 -24.74 -6.79 2.44
N GLN A 560 -24.20 -7.58 3.33
CA GLN A 560 -23.96 -9.02 3.14
C GLN A 560 -24.96 -9.84 3.97
N PRO A 561 -25.08 -11.17 3.79
CA PRO A 561 -25.98 -12.02 4.56
C PRO A 561 -25.79 -11.87 6.08
N GLN A 562 -26.86 -12.14 6.84
CA GLN A 562 -26.90 -11.88 8.28
C GLN A 562 -25.83 -12.67 9.06
N ASP A 563 -25.51 -13.89 8.66
CA ASP A 563 -24.46 -14.71 9.26
C ASP A 563 -23.06 -14.11 9.05
N VAL A 564 -22.82 -13.46 7.91
CA VAL A 564 -21.60 -12.70 7.65
C VAL A 564 -21.56 -11.44 8.51
N GLU A 565 -22.69 -10.72 8.60
CA GLU A 565 -22.78 -9.53 9.47
C GLU A 565 -22.51 -9.88 10.92
N ASP A 566 -23.14 -10.91 11.46
CA ASP A 566 -22.97 -11.36 12.85
C ASP A 566 -21.53 -11.76 13.16
N LYS A 567 -20.81 -12.30 12.19
CA LYS A 567 -19.42 -12.74 12.35
C LYS A 567 -18.41 -11.59 12.19
N TYR A 568 -18.60 -10.73 11.22
CA TYR A 568 -17.58 -9.76 10.78
C TYR A 568 -17.86 -8.30 11.12
N TYR A 569 -19.14 -7.91 11.35
CA TYR A 569 -19.53 -6.53 11.68
C TYR A 569 -19.84 -6.37 13.16
N ARG A 570 -18.81 -6.49 14.00
CA ARG A 570 -18.93 -6.40 15.46
C ARG A 570 -17.67 -5.86 16.10
N LEU A 571 -17.80 -5.38 17.33
CA LEU A 571 -16.69 -4.92 18.16
C LEU A 571 -15.70 -6.06 18.42
N ARG A 572 -14.43 -5.67 18.58
CA ARG A 572 -13.34 -6.57 19.00
C ARG A 572 -13.64 -7.13 20.38
N PRO A 573 -13.63 -8.45 20.56
CA PRO A 573 -13.81 -9.04 21.88
C PRO A 573 -12.68 -8.65 22.85
N LYS A 574 -13.04 -8.43 24.14
CA LYS A 574 -12.07 -7.99 25.16
C LYS A 574 -10.86 -8.91 25.31
N ALA A 575 -11.03 -10.20 25.06
CA ALA A 575 -9.95 -11.19 25.13
C ALA A 575 -8.78 -10.88 24.17
N PHE A 576 -9.04 -10.15 23.08
CA PHE A 576 -8.02 -9.83 22.09
C PHE A 576 -7.33 -8.47 22.29
N PHE A 577 -7.76 -7.67 23.28
CA PHE A 577 -7.03 -6.47 23.64
C PHE A 577 -5.70 -6.85 24.30
N ASN A 578 -4.61 -6.30 23.80
CA ASN A 578 -3.24 -6.57 24.23
C ASN A 578 -2.69 -7.98 23.93
N THR A 579 -3.37 -8.79 23.11
CA THR A 579 -2.84 -10.08 22.67
C THR A 579 -1.73 -9.88 21.66
N GLY A 580 -0.56 -10.44 21.93
CA GLY A 580 0.60 -10.42 21.02
C GLY A 580 0.28 -11.12 19.68
N GLY A 581 0.74 -10.55 18.57
CA GLY A 581 0.43 -11.04 17.24
C GLY A 581 -0.98 -10.73 16.73
N VAL A 582 -1.80 -10.04 17.53
CA VAL A 582 -3.16 -9.60 17.16
C VAL A 582 -3.32 -8.09 17.38
N SER A 583 -2.94 -7.58 18.55
CA SER A 583 -3.04 -6.15 18.89
C SER A 583 -1.85 -5.36 18.42
N HIS A 584 -0.73 -5.99 18.37
CA HIS A 584 0.56 -5.46 17.96
C HIS A 584 1.42 -6.63 17.48
N TYR A 585 2.35 -6.35 16.60
CA TYR A 585 3.27 -7.35 16.07
C TYR A 585 4.61 -6.74 15.68
N SER A 586 5.64 -7.59 15.73
CA SER A 586 6.96 -7.25 15.23
C SER A 586 7.08 -7.59 13.73
N CYS A 587 8.09 -7.02 13.06
CA CYS A 587 8.44 -7.35 11.69
C CYS A 587 9.24 -8.68 11.68
N SER A 588 8.60 -9.79 12.01
CA SER A 588 9.23 -11.10 12.21
C SER A 588 9.00 -12.10 11.07
N SER A 589 8.77 -11.61 9.86
CA SER A 589 8.59 -12.47 8.69
C SER A 589 9.80 -12.49 7.76
#